data_1bd5972e8f890ab28990312a089cc1cc
#
_entry.id   1bd5972e8f890ab28990312a089cc1cc
#
_cell.length_a   1.000
_cell.length_b   1.000
_cell.length_c   1.000
_cell.angle_alpha   90.00
_cell.angle_beta   90.00
_cell.angle_gamma   90.00
#
_symmetry.space_group_name_H-M   'P 1'
#
loop_
_entity.id
_entity.type
_entity.pdbx_description
1 polymer ?
#
loop_
_entity_poly.entity_id
_entity_poly.type
_entity_poly.pdbx_seq_one_letter_code
_entity_poly.pdbx_strand_id
1 'polypeptide(L)'
;MTRRKVLAALIMASMLVSCMNTIPPTRPGREIPGPGGPDLGFGQGDSGVYDLNGMEQSFRPAVLSAPFVRGLSPRVRWRTVEPAEGRYDWSYLDEVFQIAARYNKKIILRVHPGLSTPEWVYQAGAQRLQSPGRPASMPAPWDPIYLAKWTNFVRVLGNRYGSNPALYAVAAAGPTMGSVEFHLLGPKQEWERVGYTPTKVLNAWKTCIDAFAAAFPNKAIALNITFQILGDQELPQQIINYGLNSYGRRVILQGNWLSADTPPQRLQVMRQLSRQTTVGFQMLGTSGRIGNLRKAIENGLAGGASYLEIYQSDLIKPSFRGDIEYAARQLQIPPDQRQVSFSPGTSRYVPPRGHTEEFPRRFPGEPRRRRGF
;
A
#
# COMPACT_ATOMS: atom_id res chain seq x y z
N MET A 1 -1.34 -36.74 -14.77
CA MET A 1 -1.84 -35.69 -13.82
C MET A 1 -3.23 -36.11 -13.39
N THR A 2 -3.40 -36.54 -12.16
CA THR A 2 -4.61 -37.18 -11.66
C THR A 2 -5.71 -36.16 -11.33
N ARG A 3 -6.98 -36.55 -11.61
CA ARG A 3 -8.21 -35.77 -11.34
C ARG A 3 -8.25 -35.11 -9.93
N ARG A 4 -7.55 -35.68 -8.93
CA ARG A 4 -7.45 -35.14 -7.57
C ARG A 4 -6.70 -33.78 -7.47
N LYS A 5 -5.72 -33.49 -8.34
CA LYS A 5 -4.98 -32.21 -8.32
C LYS A 5 -5.79 -31.06 -8.95
N VAL A 6 -6.66 -31.38 -9.91
CA VAL A 6 -7.56 -30.38 -10.52
C VAL A 6 -8.68 -30.02 -9.56
N LEU A 7 -9.17 -30.97 -8.78
CA LEU A 7 -10.22 -30.73 -7.78
C LEU A 7 -9.71 -29.87 -6.60
N ALA A 8 -8.45 -30.07 -6.17
CA ALA A 8 -7.85 -29.25 -5.11
C ALA A 8 -7.63 -27.77 -5.55
N ALA A 9 -7.27 -27.56 -6.82
CA ALA A 9 -7.14 -26.19 -7.36
C ALA A 9 -8.48 -25.48 -7.53
N LEU A 10 -9.53 -26.22 -7.90
CA LEU A 10 -10.89 -25.71 -7.99
C LEU A 10 -11.50 -25.42 -6.59
N ILE A 11 -11.20 -26.24 -5.59
CA ILE A 11 -11.65 -26.05 -4.21
C ILE A 11 -10.94 -24.83 -3.59
N MET A 12 -9.64 -24.61 -3.85
CA MET A 12 -8.93 -23.41 -3.38
C MET A 12 -9.44 -22.13 -4.06
N ALA A 13 -9.78 -22.19 -5.34
CA ALA A 13 -10.36 -21.04 -6.03
C ALA A 13 -11.78 -20.72 -5.53
N SER A 14 -12.58 -21.73 -5.23
CA SER A 14 -13.91 -21.55 -4.66
C SER A 14 -13.89 -21.11 -3.20
N MET A 15 -12.90 -21.51 -2.40
CA MET A 15 -12.73 -21.02 -1.02
C MET A 15 -12.30 -19.56 -0.97
N LEU A 16 -11.42 -19.08 -1.86
CA LEU A 16 -11.07 -17.66 -1.96
C LEU A 16 -12.30 -16.79 -2.32
N VAL A 17 -13.18 -17.28 -3.16
CA VAL A 17 -14.44 -16.60 -3.50
C VAL A 17 -15.47 -16.74 -2.36
N SER A 18 -15.50 -17.88 -1.67
CA SER A 18 -16.47 -18.15 -0.60
C SER A 18 -16.18 -17.38 0.68
N CYS A 19 -14.89 -17.22 1.08
CA CYS A 19 -14.53 -16.40 2.23
C CYS A 19 -14.76 -14.89 2.00
N MET A 20 -14.76 -14.44 0.73
CA MET A 20 -15.10 -13.06 0.41
C MET A 20 -16.58 -12.80 0.18
N ASN A 21 -17.37 -13.85 -0.06
CA ASN A 21 -18.84 -13.76 -0.15
C ASN A 21 -19.52 -13.62 1.22
N THR A 22 -18.79 -13.70 2.33
CA THR A 22 -19.31 -13.44 3.68
C THR A 22 -19.24 -11.97 4.10
N ILE A 23 -18.96 -11.03 3.19
CA ILE A 23 -19.39 -9.66 3.39
C ILE A 23 -20.92 -9.72 3.25
N PRO A 24 -21.72 -9.58 4.33
CA PRO A 24 -23.17 -9.66 4.22
C PRO A 24 -23.61 -8.63 3.19
N PRO A 25 -24.51 -8.98 2.24
CA PRO A 25 -25.05 -8.00 1.33
C PRO A 25 -25.64 -6.89 2.19
N THR A 26 -25.17 -5.67 2.03
CA THR A 26 -25.81 -4.51 2.62
C THR A 26 -27.26 -4.54 2.16
N ARG A 27 -28.19 -4.71 3.08
CA ARG A 27 -29.63 -4.67 2.76
C ARG A 27 -29.88 -3.36 2.03
N PRO A 28 -30.55 -3.36 0.86
CA PRO A 28 -30.95 -2.13 0.22
C PRO A 28 -31.81 -1.34 1.21
N GLY A 29 -31.39 -0.16 1.62
CA GLY A 29 -32.19 0.73 2.45
C GLY A 29 -31.72 0.99 3.88
N ARG A 30 -30.56 0.48 4.30
CA ARG A 30 -29.95 0.96 5.54
C ARG A 30 -28.66 1.70 5.20
N GLU A 31 -28.75 3.03 5.07
CA GLU A 31 -27.57 3.89 5.23
C GLU A 31 -26.98 3.55 6.60
N ILE A 32 -25.75 3.01 6.60
CA ILE A 32 -24.97 2.87 7.82
C ILE A 32 -24.60 4.31 8.19
N PRO A 33 -25.12 4.87 9.30
CA PRO A 33 -24.63 6.15 9.76
C PRO A 33 -23.18 5.93 10.19
N GLY A 34 -22.26 6.20 9.30
CA GLY A 34 -20.87 6.37 9.68
C GLY A 34 -20.81 7.53 10.69
N PRO A 35 -19.89 7.54 11.66
CA PRO A 35 -19.65 8.71 12.46
C PRO A 35 -19.41 9.87 11.50
N GLY A 36 -20.29 10.90 11.51
CA GLY A 36 -20.51 11.90 10.48
C GLY A 36 -19.29 12.73 10.08
N GLY A 37 -18.41 12.10 9.33
CA GLY A 37 -17.38 12.79 8.56
C GLY A 37 -17.94 13.11 7.17
N PRO A 38 -17.49 14.20 6.54
CA PRO A 38 -17.91 14.54 5.19
C PRO A 38 -17.65 13.33 4.29
N ASP A 39 -18.60 12.98 3.42
CA ASP A 39 -18.36 12.08 2.31
C ASP A 39 -17.26 12.75 1.46
N LEU A 40 -16.02 12.37 1.71
CA LEU A 40 -14.87 12.78 0.92
C LEU A 40 -14.92 12.00 -0.39
N GLY A 41 -16.10 12.03 -1.04
CA GLY A 41 -16.30 11.47 -2.35
C GLY A 41 -15.10 11.83 -3.21
N PHE A 42 -14.21 10.85 -3.42
CA PHE A 42 -13.07 11.03 -4.30
C PHE A 42 -13.65 11.37 -5.66
N GLY A 43 -13.71 12.68 -5.93
CA GLY A 43 -14.13 13.18 -7.21
C GLY A 43 -13.22 12.59 -8.29
N GLN A 44 -13.73 12.48 -9.50
CA GLN A 44 -12.96 12.09 -10.70
C GLN A 44 -11.64 12.87 -10.81
N GLY A 45 -11.55 14.04 -10.16
CA GLY A 45 -10.41 14.93 -10.16
C GLY A 45 -9.11 14.39 -9.56
N ASP A 46 -9.14 13.34 -8.74
CA ASP A 46 -7.94 12.79 -8.10
C ASP A 46 -7.50 11.43 -8.69
N SER A 47 -8.29 10.90 -9.62
CA SER A 47 -7.95 9.71 -10.40
C SER A 47 -6.81 9.99 -11.38
N GLY A 48 -5.90 9.03 -11.59
CA GLY A 48 -4.82 9.20 -12.56
C GLY A 48 -3.55 8.44 -12.27
N VAL A 49 -2.50 8.83 -12.96
CA VAL A 49 -1.16 8.26 -12.79
C VAL A 49 -0.40 9.07 -11.74
N TYR A 50 0.21 8.37 -10.79
CA TYR A 50 1.05 8.94 -9.75
C TYR A 50 2.51 8.53 -9.94
N ASP A 51 3.40 9.51 -9.84
CA ASP A 51 4.84 9.30 -9.90
C ASP A 51 5.33 8.66 -8.59
N LEU A 52 5.87 7.45 -8.70
CA LEU A 52 6.44 6.69 -7.58
C LEU A 52 7.96 6.72 -7.67
N ASN A 53 8.59 7.18 -6.60
CA ASN A 53 10.05 7.23 -6.54
C ASN A 53 10.61 6.36 -5.41
N GLY A 54 11.95 6.25 -5.36
CA GLY A 54 12.67 5.58 -4.28
C GLY A 54 12.49 6.27 -2.93
N MET A 55 12.98 5.63 -1.88
CA MET A 55 12.93 6.19 -0.53
C MET A 55 13.72 7.50 -0.47
N GLU A 56 13.06 8.59 -0.03
CA GLU A 56 13.64 9.94 0.08
C GLU A 56 14.28 10.47 -1.20
N GLN A 57 13.80 10.05 -2.35
CA GLN A 57 14.29 10.54 -3.64
C GLN A 57 13.46 11.73 -4.15
N SER A 58 14.13 12.72 -4.71
CA SER A 58 13.50 13.90 -5.29
C SER A 58 12.72 13.57 -6.57
N PHE A 59 11.64 14.31 -6.79
CA PHE A 59 10.80 14.19 -7.98
C PHE A 59 11.30 15.09 -9.11
N ARG A 60 11.29 14.57 -10.33
CA ARG A 60 11.82 15.29 -11.49
C ARG A 60 10.82 16.28 -12.06
N PRO A 61 11.15 17.58 -12.20
CA PRO A 61 10.27 18.58 -12.81
C PRO A 61 9.72 18.16 -14.19
N ALA A 62 10.53 17.53 -15.01
CA ALA A 62 10.13 17.05 -16.34
C ALA A 62 8.98 16.02 -16.31
N VAL A 63 8.90 15.19 -15.24
CA VAL A 63 7.79 14.25 -15.04
C VAL A 63 6.57 14.99 -14.52
N LEU A 64 6.77 15.91 -13.58
CA LEU A 64 5.70 16.65 -12.94
C LEU A 64 4.99 17.64 -13.85
N SER A 65 5.69 18.21 -14.84
CA SER A 65 5.09 19.07 -15.86
C SER A 65 4.22 18.29 -16.86
N ALA A 66 4.35 16.96 -16.92
CA ALA A 66 3.55 16.15 -17.83
C ALA A 66 2.06 16.13 -17.43
N PRO A 67 1.14 16.41 -18.37
CA PRO A 67 -0.30 16.50 -18.09
C PRO A 67 -0.92 15.16 -17.71
N PHE A 68 -0.30 14.05 -18.09
CA PHE A 68 -0.75 12.70 -17.76
C PHE A 68 -0.36 12.26 -16.34
N VAL A 69 0.51 12.98 -15.63
CA VAL A 69 0.86 12.72 -14.22
C VAL A 69 -0.06 13.52 -13.31
N ARG A 70 -0.87 12.83 -12.53
CA ARG A 70 -1.81 13.46 -11.59
C ARG A 70 -1.18 13.83 -10.26
N GLY A 71 -0.25 13.03 -9.78
CA GLY A 71 0.30 13.22 -8.43
C GLY A 71 1.63 12.54 -8.20
N LEU A 72 2.03 12.57 -6.94
CA LEU A 72 3.28 12.04 -6.39
C LEU A 72 2.98 11.01 -5.32
N SER A 73 3.84 10.00 -5.23
CA SER A 73 3.81 9.00 -4.16
C SER A 73 5.14 8.97 -3.42
N PRO A 74 5.42 9.97 -2.57
CA PRO A 74 6.64 10.03 -1.78
C PRO A 74 6.68 8.92 -0.73
N ARG A 75 7.89 8.42 -0.50
CA ARG A 75 8.20 7.42 0.52
C ARG A 75 9.32 7.93 1.39
N VAL A 76 9.12 7.89 2.72
CA VAL A 76 10.11 8.36 3.68
C VAL A 76 10.16 7.43 4.89
N ARG A 77 11.34 7.28 5.50
CA ARG A 77 11.51 6.48 6.72
C ARG A 77 11.15 7.29 7.94
N TRP A 78 10.51 6.66 8.94
CA TRP A 78 10.24 7.35 10.20
C TRP A 78 11.51 7.91 10.84
N ARG A 79 12.57 7.08 10.94
CA ARG A 79 13.85 7.53 11.51
C ARG A 79 14.52 8.71 10.79
N THR A 80 14.18 8.95 9.52
CA THR A 80 14.65 10.12 8.78
C THR A 80 13.90 11.37 9.22
N VAL A 81 12.59 11.24 9.41
CA VAL A 81 11.74 12.38 9.80
C VAL A 81 11.84 12.69 11.30
N GLU A 82 12.00 11.69 12.16
CA GLU A 82 12.12 11.84 13.61
C GLU A 82 13.38 11.11 14.12
N PRO A 83 14.58 11.66 13.87
CA PRO A 83 15.86 11.04 14.25
C PRO A 83 16.06 10.93 15.76
N ALA A 84 15.44 11.80 16.56
CA ALA A 84 15.37 11.73 18.02
C ALA A 84 13.95 12.10 18.46
N GLU A 85 13.53 11.63 19.63
CA GLU A 85 12.18 11.84 20.14
C GLU A 85 11.82 13.33 20.19
N GLY A 86 10.73 13.70 19.50
CA GLY A 86 10.25 15.07 19.41
C GLY A 86 11.10 16.03 18.57
N ARG A 87 12.17 15.52 17.93
CA ARG A 87 13.01 16.31 17.00
C ARG A 87 12.74 15.86 15.57
N TYR A 88 12.22 16.76 14.76
CA TYR A 88 11.74 16.45 13.42
C TYR A 88 12.58 17.10 12.35
N ASP A 89 12.97 16.34 11.33
CA ASP A 89 13.50 16.85 10.06
C ASP A 89 12.43 16.72 8.98
N TRP A 90 11.79 17.82 8.66
CA TRP A 90 10.73 17.91 7.67
C TRP A 90 11.24 18.28 6.26
N SER A 91 12.54 18.50 6.09
CA SER A 91 13.13 19.07 4.86
C SER A 91 12.68 18.34 3.60
N TYR A 92 12.76 17.01 3.59
CA TYR A 92 12.32 16.22 2.44
C TYR A 92 10.79 16.34 2.18
N LEU A 93 9.98 16.26 3.21
CA LEU A 93 8.53 16.35 3.05
C LEU A 93 8.11 17.77 2.65
N ASP A 94 8.70 18.81 3.25
CA ASP A 94 8.43 20.20 2.87
C ASP A 94 8.79 20.46 1.40
N GLU A 95 9.91 19.94 0.90
CA GLU A 95 10.27 19.99 -0.52
C GLU A 95 9.20 19.31 -1.39
N VAL A 96 8.76 18.09 -1.00
CA VAL A 96 7.72 17.35 -1.72
C VAL A 96 6.41 18.12 -1.80
N PHE A 97 5.96 18.73 -0.69
CA PHE A 97 4.73 19.51 -0.67
C PHE A 97 4.85 20.81 -1.47
N GLN A 98 6.01 21.47 -1.44
CA GLN A 98 6.28 22.68 -2.25
C GLN A 98 6.27 22.36 -3.74
N ILE A 99 6.92 21.26 -4.16
CA ILE A 99 6.95 20.85 -5.58
C ILE A 99 5.57 20.41 -6.06
N ALA A 100 4.81 19.71 -5.22
CA ALA A 100 3.43 19.35 -5.52
C ALA A 100 2.53 20.58 -5.74
N ALA A 101 2.65 21.59 -4.88
CA ALA A 101 1.92 22.85 -5.02
C ALA A 101 2.32 23.57 -6.32
N ARG A 102 3.63 23.68 -6.61
CA ARG A 102 4.16 24.33 -7.82
C ARG A 102 3.62 23.73 -9.11
N TYR A 103 3.47 22.39 -9.17
CA TYR A 103 3.00 21.68 -10.37
C TYR A 103 1.52 21.28 -10.31
N ASN A 104 0.79 21.76 -9.31
CA ASN A 104 -0.63 21.41 -9.07
C ASN A 104 -0.84 19.88 -9.04
N LYS A 105 -0.03 19.18 -8.25
CA LYS A 105 -0.07 17.71 -8.11
C LYS A 105 -0.62 17.29 -6.76
N LYS A 106 -1.24 16.11 -6.72
CA LYS A 106 -1.72 15.48 -5.49
C LYS A 106 -0.65 14.55 -4.90
N ILE A 107 -0.75 14.28 -3.61
CA ILE A 107 0.20 13.45 -2.87
C ILE A 107 -0.52 12.26 -2.24
N ILE A 108 0.02 11.06 -2.45
CA ILE A 108 -0.27 9.86 -1.65
C ILE A 108 0.95 9.61 -0.77
N LEU A 109 0.89 10.05 0.48
CA LEU A 109 2.04 10.04 1.39
C LEU A 109 2.25 8.67 2.05
N ARG A 110 3.50 8.22 2.10
CA ARG A 110 3.92 7.02 2.83
C ARG A 110 5.07 7.31 3.77
N VAL A 111 4.85 7.10 5.06
CA VAL A 111 5.92 7.03 6.05
C VAL A 111 6.09 5.58 6.47
N HIS A 112 7.32 5.09 6.39
CA HIS A 112 7.66 3.69 6.66
C HIS A 112 8.13 3.51 8.10
N PRO A 113 7.37 2.79 8.95
CA PRO A 113 7.80 2.35 10.29
C PRO A 113 8.55 1.00 10.23
N GLY A 114 8.34 0.13 11.17
CA GLY A 114 8.88 -1.24 11.21
C GLY A 114 10.41 -1.26 11.19
N LEU A 115 11.02 -1.75 10.11
CA LEU A 115 12.47 -1.73 9.92
C LEU A 115 13.07 -0.31 9.87
N SER A 116 12.26 0.72 9.75
CA SER A 116 12.67 2.12 9.74
C SER A 116 12.36 2.84 11.06
N THR A 117 12.07 2.09 12.11
CA THR A 117 11.87 2.63 13.47
C THR A 117 13.15 3.26 13.99
N PRO A 118 13.10 4.48 14.54
CA PRO A 118 14.26 5.15 15.15
C PRO A 118 14.79 4.40 16.37
N GLU A 119 16.09 4.53 16.65
CA GLU A 119 16.74 3.85 17.76
C GLU A 119 16.21 4.29 19.13
N TRP A 120 15.82 5.55 19.29
CA TRP A 120 15.27 6.10 20.52
C TRP A 120 13.97 5.40 20.97
N VAL A 121 13.20 4.82 20.04
CA VAL A 121 11.99 4.05 20.39
C VAL A 121 12.33 2.80 21.20
N TYR A 122 13.42 2.13 20.83
CA TYR A 122 13.91 0.97 21.59
C TYR A 122 14.52 1.38 22.94
N GLN A 123 15.20 2.54 22.98
CA GLN A 123 15.71 3.12 24.21
C GLN A 123 14.57 3.51 25.16
N ALA A 124 13.41 3.86 24.64
CA ALA A 124 12.19 4.08 25.42
C ALA A 124 11.52 2.79 25.93
N GLY A 125 12.07 1.61 25.60
CA GLY A 125 11.62 0.31 26.10
C GLY A 125 10.81 -0.54 25.13
N ALA A 126 10.64 -0.14 23.87
CA ALA A 126 9.95 -0.97 22.88
C ALA A 126 10.69 -2.29 22.65
N GLN A 127 9.96 -3.40 22.59
CA GLN A 127 10.52 -4.72 22.37
C GLN A 127 11.17 -4.80 20.98
N ARG A 128 12.48 -5.04 20.95
CA ARG A 128 13.24 -5.26 19.71
C ARG A 128 13.19 -6.72 19.31
N LEU A 129 12.77 -7.00 18.10
CA LEU A 129 12.81 -8.33 17.49
C LEU A 129 13.87 -8.37 16.39
N GLN A 130 14.59 -9.50 16.30
CA GLN A 130 15.32 -9.81 15.09
C GLN A 130 14.31 -10.21 14.00
N SER A 131 14.34 -9.51 12.88
CA SER A 131 13.39 -9.78 11.79
C SER A 131 13.62 -11.18 11.21
N PRO A 132 12.61 -12.06 11.20
CA PRO A 132 12.75 -13.37 10.58
C PRO A 132 13.23 -13.29 9.14
N GLY A 133 14.23 -14.09 8.78
CA GLY A 133 14.78 -14.15 7.42
C GLY A 133 15.59 -12.92 6.96
N ARG A 134 15.89 -11.95 7.86
CA ARG A 134 16.67 -10.74 7.54
C ARG A 134 17.66 -10.36 8.63
N PRO A 135 18.87 -9.88 8.28
CA PRO A 135 19.80 -9.35 9.25
C PRO A 135 19.42 -7.90 9.66
N ALA A 136 18.19 -7.72 10.12
CA ALA A 136 17.67 -6.42 10.53
C ALA A 136 16.74 -6.59 11.74
N SER A 137 16.65 -5.58 12.59
CA SER A 137 15.74 -5.58 13.73
C SER A 137 14.55 -4.64 13.49
N MET A 138 13.43 -4.96 14.12
CA MET A 138 12.21 -4.16 14.11
C MET A 138 11.52 -4.25 15.45
N PRO A 139 10.62 -3.33 15.83
CA PRO A 139 9.81 -3.49 17.04
C PRO A 139 8.84 -4.65 16.85
N ALA A 140 8.43 -5.28 17.97
CA ALA A 140 7.27 -6.16 17.92
C ALA A 140 6.07 -5.36 17.42
N PRO A 141 5.37 -5.80 16.35
CA PRO A 141 4.30 -5.00 15.71
C PRO A 141 3.14 -4.63 16.63
N TRP A 142 2.98 -5.35 17.74
CA TRP A 142 1.96 -5.18 18.77
C TRP A 142 2.51 -4.59 20.07
N ASP A 143 3.77 -4.16 20.12
CA ASP A 143 4.37 -3.59 21.32
C ASP A 143 3.70 -2.25 21.68
N PRO A 144 3.22 -2.09 22.94
CA PRO A 144 2.46 -0.91 23.33
C PRO A 144 3.29 0.38 23.32
N ILE A 145 4.59 0.30 23.64
CA ILE A 145 5.49 1.47 23.62
C ILE A 145 5.72 1.90 22.17
N TYR A 146 6.03 0.93 21.30
CA TYR A 146 6.17 1.21 19.88
C TYR A 146 4.91 1.86 19.29
N LEU A 147 3.73 1.27 19.53
CA LEU A 147 2.47 1.79 19.03
C LEU A 147 2.17 3.20 19.56
N ALA A 148 2.44 3.45 20.84
CA ALA A 148 2.25 4.78 21.43
C ALA A 148 3.17 5.83 20.78
N LYS A 149 4.45 5.52 20.57
CA LYS A 149 5.39 6.43 19.89
C LYS A 149 5.03 6.65 18.44
N TRP A 150 4.67 5.58 17.72
CA TRP A 150 4.24 5.66 16.33
C TRP A 150 2.96 6.50 16.14
N THR A 151 1.93 6.26 16.94
CA THR A 151 0.67 7.00 16.84
C THR A 151 0.84 8.48 17.24
N ASN A 152 1.74 8.78 18.19
CA ASN A 152 2.11 10.17 18.49
C ASN A 152 2.80 10.84 17.28
N PHE A 153 3.73 10.15 16.61
CA PHE A 153 4.33 10.66 15.38
C PHE A 153 3.28 10.91 14.31
N VAL A 154 2.34 9.99 14.09
CA VAL A 154 1.21 10.14 13.13
C VAL A 154 0.38 11.38 13.45
N ARG A 155 0.11 11.64 14.73
CA ARG A 155 -0.60 12.86 15.17
C ARG A 155 0.17 14.13 14.80
N VAL A 156 1.49 14.16 15.04
CA VAL A 156 2.34 15.32 14.70
C VAL A 156 2.41 15.54 13.18
N LEU A 157 2.53 14.43 12.41
CA LEU A 157 2.49 14.48 10.96
C LEU A 157 1.16 15.04 10.43
N GLY A 158 0.05 14.64 11.04
CA GLY A 158 -1.29 15.15 10.73
C GLY A 158 -1.44 16.64 11.04
N ASN A 159 -0.94 17.10 12.19
CA ASN A 159 -0.94 18.52 12.56
C ASN A 159 -0.17 19.39 11.54
N ARG A 160 0.92 18.83 10.94
CA ARG A 160 1.72 19.58 9.97
C ARG A 160 1.12 19.58 8.57
N TYR A 161 0.66 18.43 8.08
CA TYR A 161 0.26 18.29 6.66
C TYR A 161 -1.22 17.96 6.45
N GLY A 162 -1.98 17.67 7.49
CA GLY A 162 -3.37 17.22 7.36
C GLY A 162 -4.30 18.21 6.67
N SER A 163 -4.06 19.52 6.81
CA SER A 163 -4.81 20.57 6.13
C SER A 163 -4.31 20.90 4.71
N ASN A 164 -3.13 20.38 4.30
CA ASN A 164 -2.54 20.74 3.02
C ASN A 164 -3.41 20.25 1.84
N PRO A 165 -3.81 21.13 0.89
CA PRO A 165 -4.69 20.76 -0.21
C PRO A 165 -4.06 19.81 -1.24
N ALA A 166 -2.72 19.74 -1.30
CA ALA A 166 -2.02 18.77 -2.14
C ALA A 166 -2.10 17.34 -1.59
N LEU A 167 -2.25 17.17 -0.27
CA LEU A 167 -2.39 15.84 0.33
C LEU A 167 -3.76 15.25 -0.02
N TYR A 168 -3.74 14.17 -0.79
CA TYR A 168 -4.91 13.39 -1.18
C TYR A 168 -5.16 12.24 -0.21
N ALA A 169 -4.14 11.43 0.01
CA ALA A 169 -4.20 10.26 0.87
C ALA A 169 -2.93 10.06 1.68
N VAL A 170 -3.07 9.41 2.81
CA VAL A 170 -1.96 8.94 3.63
C VAL A 170 -2.06 7.43 3.82
N ALA A 171 -0.97 6.71 3.61
CA ALA A 171 -0.95 5.26 3.83
C ALA A 171 -0.88 4.96 5.33
N ALA A 172 -1.91 4.31 5.86
CA ALA A 172 -1.87 3.79 7.21
C ALA A 172 -0.87 2.64 7.30
N ALA A 173 0.03 2.74 8.25
CA ALA A 173 1.08 1.78 8.53
C ALA A 173 1.31 1.69 10.04
N GLY A 174 2.08 0.70 10.47
CA GLY A 174 2.40 0.50 11.90
C GLY A 174 2.84 -0.93 12.12
N PRO A 175 1.94 -1.90 12.26
CA PRO A 175 2.29 -3.30 12.46
C PRO A 175 2.76 -3.95 11.14
N THR A 176 3.73 -3.32 10.52
CA THR A 176 4.33 -3.71 9.25
C THR A 176 5.83 -3.96 9.42
N MET A 177 6.43 -4.65 8.48
CA MET A 177 7.86 -4.96 8.52
C MET A 177 8.70 -3.86 7.86
N GLY A 178 8.80 -3.84 6.55
CA GLY A 178 9.69 -2.91 5.83
C GLY A 178 8.99 -1.97 4.86
N SER A 179 7.69 -2.01 4.82
CA SER A 179 6.84 -1.24 3.91
C SER A 179 5.57 -0.79 4.63
N VAL A 180 4.54 -0.43 3.88
CA VAL A 180 3.24 -0.05 4.43
C VAL A 180 2.17 -1.13 4.23
N GLU A 181 2.52 -2.27 3.60
CA GLU A 181 1.60 -3.38 3.36
C GLU A 181 1.34 -4.21 4.62
N PHE A 182 0.20 -4.92 4.60
CA PHE A 182 -0.22 -5.85 5.65
C PHE A 182 0.62 -7.12 5.65
N HIS A 183 1.94 -7.06 5.78
CA HIS A 183 2.64 -8.31 5.87
C HIS A 183 3.78 -8.37 6.89
N LEU A 184 3.91 -9.55 7.44
CA LEU A 184 5.05 -10.01 8.22
C LEU A 184 5.70 -11.13 7.40
N LEU A 185 7.01 -11.06 7.22
CA LEU A 185 7.78 -12.01 6.40
C LEU A 185 8.46 -13.04 7.27
N GLY A 186 8.68 -14.23 6.71
CA GLY A 186 9.35 -15.34 7.37
C GLY A 186 8.38 -16.40 7.89
N PRO A 187 8.90 -17.47 8.52
CA PRO A 187 8.09 -18.55 9.04
C PRO A 187 7.17 -18.11 10.18
N LYS A 188 5.90 -18.52 10.14
CA LYS A 188 4.91 -18.20 11.18
C LYS A 188 5.37 -18.63 12.58
N GLN A 189 6.01 -19.80 12.67
CA GLN A 189 6.51 -20.34 13.95
C GLN A 189 7.56 -19.43 14.62
N GLU A 190 8.36 -18.71 13.84
CA GLU A 190 9.33 -17.75 14.41
C GLU A 190 8.61 -16.55 15.02
N TRP A 191 7.54 -16.08 14.39
CA TRP A 191 6.68 -15.03 14.92
C TRP A 191 5.91 -15.48 16.18
N GLU A 192 5.42 -16.73 16.19
CA GLU A 192 4.74 -17.32 17.36
C GLU A 192 5.67 -17.41 18.59
N ARG A 193 6.95 -17.76 18.39
CA ARG A 193 7.96 -17.77 19.48
C ARG A 193 8.18 -16.41 20.13
N VAL A 194 7.98 -15.32 19.41
CA VAL A 194 8.09 -13.96 19.95
C VAL A 194 6.74 -13.35 20.32
N GLY A 195 5.71 -14.18 20.40
CA GLY A 195 4.39 -13.81 20.93
C GLY A 195 3.37 -13.32 19.93
N TYR A 196 3.54 -13.63 18.63
CA TYR A 196 2.52 -13.36 17.61
C TYR A 196 1.22 -14.09 17.91
N THR A 197 0.11 -13.37 17.76
CA THR A 197 -1.22 -13.93 17.56
C THR A 197 -1.96 -13.07 16.53
N PRO A 198 -2.90 -13.63 15.75
CA PRO A 198 -3.72 -12.85 14.81
C PRO A 198 -4.43 -11.68 15.52
N THR A 199 -4.96 -11.91 16.72
CA THR A 199 -5.66 -10.89 17.53
C THR A 199 -4.76 -9.71 17.88
N LYS A 200 -3.50 -9.96 18.28
CA LYS A 200 -2.54 -8.87 18.58
C LYS A 200 -2.28 -8.01 17.36
N VAL A 201 -2.06 -8.63 16.20
CA VAL A 201 -1.82 -7.90 14.94
C VAL A 201 -3.08 -7.15 14.51
N LEU A 202 -4.26 -7.76 14.60
CA LEU A 202 -5.53 -7.08 14.30
C LEU A 202 -5.73 -5.85 15.19
N ASN A 203 -5.51 -5.97 16.50
CA ASN A 203 -5.66 -4.84 17.42
C ASN A 203 -4.63 -3.74 17.16
N ALA A 204 -3.40 -4.09 16.83
CA ALA A 204 -2.38 -3.12 16.45
C ALA A 204 -2.76 -2.37 15.16
N TRP A 205 -3.33 -3.06 14.15
CA TRP A 205 -3.86 -2.42 12.95
C TRP A 205 -5.03 -1.49 13.25
N LYS A 206 -5.98 -1.90 14.09
CA LYS A 206 -7.09 -1.03 14.54
C LYS A 206 -6.56 0.26 15.16
N THR A 207 -5.63 0.15 16.12
CA THR A 207 -4.98 1.29 16.76
C THR A 207 -4.33 2.24 15.74
N CYS A 208 -3.61 1.71 14.75
CA CYS A 208 -2.97 2.52 13.74
C CYS A 208 -3.99 3.17 12.78
N ILE A 209 -4.97 2.43 12.29
CA ILE A 209 -6.03 2.98 11.43
C ILE A 209 -6.75 4.13 12.12
N ASP A 210 -7.12 3.97 13.39
CA ASP A 210 -7.78 5.01 14.19
C ASP A 210 -6.91 6.24 14.37
N ALA A 211 -5.61 6.06 14.63
CA ALA A 211 -4.66 7.17 14.75
C ALA A 211 -4.52 7.96 13.44
N PHE A 212 -4.43 7.28 12.29
CA PHE A 212 -4.41 7.94 10.99
C PHE A 212 -5.73 8.65 10.69
N ALA A 213 -6.86 8.02 11.01
CA ALA A 213 -8.18 8.62 10.82
C ALA A 213 -8.39 9.89 11.64
N ALA A 214 -7.89 9.90 12.87
CA ALA A 214 -7.95 11.07 13.76
C ALA A 214 -6.99 12.19 13.32
N ALA A 215 -5.75 11.82 12.91
CA ALA A 215 -4.73 12.78 12.52
C ALA A 215 -5.02 13.44 11.15
N PHE A 216 -5.77 12.77 10.27
CA PHE A 216 -6.08 13.23 8.92
C PHE A 216 -7.60 13.22 8.66
N PRO A 217 -8.43 13.98 9.40
CA PRO A 217 -9.88 13.84 9.38
C PRO A 217 -10.50 14.08 8.00
N ASN A 218 -9.85 14.89 7.16
CA ASN A 218 -10.33 15.29 5.83
C ASN A 218 -9.48 14.68 4.69
N LYS A 219 -8.81 13.55 4.93
CA LYS A 219 -7.99 12.87 3.90
C LYS A 219 -8.37 11.41 3.81
N ALA A 220 -8.06 10.80 2.64
CA ALA A 220 -8.18 9.37 2.50
C ALA A 220 -7.09 8.63 3.28
N ILE A 221 -7.46 7.45 3.75
CA ILE A 221 -6.57 6.53 4.44
C ILE A 221 -6.35 5.32 3.53
N ALA A 222 -5.15 5.22 2.97
CA ALA A 222 -4.82 4.11 2.10
C ALA A 222 -4.38 2.89 2.91
N LEU A 223 -5.10 1.80 2.79
CA LEU A 223 -4.70 0.49 3.29
C LEU A 223 -4.01 -0.28 2.17
N ASN A 224 -2.73 -0.57 2.35
CA ASN A 224 -1.92 -1.31 1.38
C ASN A 224 -2.05 -2.80 1.66
N ILE A 225 -2.95 -3.46 0.92
CA ILE A 225 -3.45 -4.78 1.24
C ILE A 225 -2.59 -5.91 0.69
N THR A 226 -2.55 -7.00 1.45
CA THR A 226 -2.10 -8.32 1.02
C THR A 226 -3.24 -9.31 1.17
N PHE A 227 -3.11 -10.51 0.57
CA PHE A 227 -4.16 -11.54 0.64
C PHE A 227 -3.94 -12.53 1.80
N GLN A 228 -2.83 -12.44 2.48
CA GLN A 228 -2.52 -13.24 3.67
C GLN A 228 -1.47 -12.56 4.53
N ILE A 229 -1.48 -12.85 5.83
CA ILE A 229 -0.44 -12.48 6.80
C ILE A 229 0.02 -13.78 7.47
N LEU A 230 1.26 -14.20 7.24
CA LEU A 230 1.82 -15.45 7.76
C LEU A 230 0.95 -16.70 7.45
N GLY A 231 0.35 -16.74 6.26
CA GLY A 231 -0.54 -17.82 5.82
C GLY A 231 -2.00 -17.67 6.26
N ASP A 232 -2.32 -16.74 7.14
CA ASP A 232 -3.69 -16.41 7.54
C ASP A 232 -4.33 -15.50 6.49
N GLN A 233 -5.42 -15.96 5.85
CA GLN A 233 -6.18 -15.22 4.83
C GLN A 233 -7.33 -14.41 5.44
N GLU A 234 -7.78 -14.74 6.64
CA GLU A 234 -8.88 -14.05 7.31
C GLU A 234 -8.42 -12.74 7.96
N LEU A 235 -7.20 -12.71 8.48
CA LEU A 235 -6.67 -11.55 9.18
C LEU A 235 -6.62 -10.28 8.29
N PRO A 236 -6.12 -10.29 7.04
CA PRO A 236 -6.24 -9.15 6.14
C PRO A 236 -7.68 -8.69 5.93
N GLN A 237 -8.61 -9.63 5.77
CA GLN A 237 -10.02 -9.31 5.59
C GLN A 237 -10.63 -8.64 6.81
N GLN A 238 -10.29 -9.09 8.03
CA GLN A 238 -10.73 -8.47 9.27
C GLN A 238 -10.20 -7.03 9.41
N ILE A 239 -8.96 -6.77 9.00
CA ILE A 239 -8.36 -5.42 8.99
C ILE A 239 -9.10 -4.51 8.00
N ILE A 240 -9.35 -4.99 6.77
CA ILE A 240 -10.08 -4.25 5.74
C ILE A 240 -11.50 -3.93 6.21
N ASN A 241 -12.21 -4.93 6.72
CA ASN A 241 -13.58 -4.78 7.21
C ASN A 241 -13.64 -3.77 8.37
N TYR A 242 -12.68 -3.80 9.29
CA TYR A 242 -12.59 -2.79 10.34
C TYR A 242 -12.48 -1.38 9.77
N GLY A 243 -11.56 -1.16 8.84
CA GLY A 243 -11.36 0.14 8.22
C GLY A 243 -12.60 0.65 7.50
N LEU A 244 -13.22 -0.20 6.65
CA LEU A 244 -14.41 0.15 5.88
C LEU A 244 -15.63 0.39 6.77
N ASN A 245 -15.84 -0.44 7.80
CA ASN A 245 -16.96 -0.28 8.73
C ASN A 245 -16.83 0.96 9.63
N SER A 246 -15.61 1.32 10.02
CA SER A 246 -15.36 2.47 10.91
C SER A 246 -15.31 3.80 10.16
N TYR A 247 -14.79 3.82 8.94
CA TYR A 247 -14.47 5.06 8.22
C TYR A 247 -15.03 5.14 6.80
N GLY A 248 -15.75 4.12 6.36
CA GLY A 248 -16.46 4.11 5.08
C GLY A 248 -15.53 4.36 3.89
N ARG A 249 -15.99 5.18 2.96
CA ARG A 249 -15.28 5.52 1.72
C ARG A 249 -14.01 6.37 1.92
N ARG A 250 -13.76 6.89 3.13
CA ARG A 250 -12.46 7.48 3.47
C ARG A 250 -11.32 6.47 3.43
N VAL A 251 -11.60 5.21 3.68
CA VAL A 251 -10.62 4.14 3.49
C VAL A 251 -10.56 3.79 2.03
N ILE A 252 -9.38 3.87 1.43
CA ILE A 252 -9.07 3.41 0.09
C ILE A 252 -8.17 2.20 0.15
N LEU A 253 -8.27 1.29 -0.82
CA LEU A 253 -7.51 0.04 -0.82
C LEU A 253 -6.48 0.06 -1.95
N GLN A 254 -5.26 -0.36 -1.65
CA GLN A 254 -4.19 -0.38 -2.64
C GLN A 254 -3.48 -1.73 -2.68
N GLY A 255 -3.28 -2.24 -3.89
CA GLY A 255 -2.43 -3.41 -4.16
C GLY A 255 -1.07 -2.99 -4.69
N ASN A 256 0.02 -3.33 -3.97
CA ASN A 256 1.38 -2.95 -4.36
C ASN A 256 2.11 -4.04 -5.19
N TRP A 257 1.37 -4.89 -5.85
CA TRP A 257 1.83 -6.10 -6.53
C TRP A 257 1.44 -6.16 -8.02
N LEU A 258 1.11 -5.03 -8.63
CA LEU A 258 0.65 -4.99 -10.02
C LEU A 258 1.79 -5.27 -11.00
N SER A 259 1.56 -6.22 -11.92
CA SER A 259 2.47 -6.61 -12.99
C SER A 259 1.69 -7.15 -14.20
N ALA A 260 2.37 -7.42 -15.30
CA ALA A 260 1.78 -8.10 -16.45
C ALA A 260 1.23 -9.50 -16.11
N ASP A 261 1.87 -10.17 -15.14
CA ASP A 261 1.56 -11.54 -14.71
C ASP A 261 0.70 -11.59 -13.43
N THR A 262 0.09 -10.47 -13.04
CA THR A 262 -0.81 -10.44 -11.87
C THR A 262 -1.94 -11.45 -12.04
N PRO A 263 -2.14 -12.38 -11.09
CA PRO A 263 -3.18 -13.40 -11.19
C PRO A 263 -4.58 -12.79 -11.32
N PRO A 264 -5.40 -13.24 -12.28
CA PRO A 264 -6.75 -12.70 -12.50
C PRO A 264 -7.64 -12.73 -11.25
N GLN A 265 -7.47 -13.73 -10.38
CA GLN A 265 -8.23 -13.84 -9.13
C GLN A 265 -7.99 -12.65 -8.20
N ARG A 266 -6.75 -12.17 -8.08
CA ARG A 266 -6.43 -10.97 -7.29
C ARG A 266 -7.11 -9.73 -7.87
N LEU A 267 -7.13 -9.60 -9.20
CA LEU A 267 -7.78 -8.48 -9.90
C LEU A 267 -9.30 -8.53 -9.72
N GLN A 268 -9.91 -9.72 -9.75
CA GLN A 268 -11.35 -9.89 -9.51
C GLN A 268 -11.74 -9.43 -8.10
N VAL A 269 -10.96 -9.79 -7.09
CA VAL A 269 -11.17 -9.32 -5.71
C VAL A 269 -11.11 -7.80 -5.63
N MET A 270 -10.06 -7.18 -6.20
CA MET A 270 -9.96 -5.72 -6.22
C MET A 270 -11.12 -5.08 -6.99
N ARG A 271 -11.56 -5.69 -8.07
CA ARG A 271 -12.73 -5.22 -8.82
C ARG A 271 -14.02 -5.28 -7.99
N GLN A 272 -14.20 -6.29 -7.16
CA GLN A 272 -15.34 -6.36 -6.24
C GLN A 272 -15.26 -5.26 -5.16
N LEU A 273 -14.07 -5.06 -4.58
CA LEU A 273 -13.83 -4.02 -3.59
C LEU A 273 -13.99 -2.61 -4.17
N SER A 274 -13.70 -2.40 -5.47
CA SER A 274 -13.87 -1.10 -6.13
C SER A 274 -15.33 -0.61 -6.19
N ARG A 275 -16.30 -1.49 -5.96
CA ARG A 275 -17.71 -1.11 -5.84
C ARG A 275 -18.04 -0.50 -4.46
N GLN A 276 -17.21 -0.74 -3.46
CA GLN A 276 -17.41 -0.29 -2.08
C GLN A 276 -16.58 0.96 -1.77
N THR A 277 -15.37 1.02 -2.29
CA THR A 277 -14.45 2.12 -2.05
C THR A 277 -13.49 2.31 -3.22
N THR A 278 -12.71 3.39 -3.18
CA THR A 278 -11.64 3.63 -4.15
C THR A 278 -10.55 2.56 -4.07
N VAL A 279 -10.14 2.06 -5.21
CA VAL A 279 -9.06 1.09 -5.34
C VAL A 279 -7.94 1.68 -6.19
N GLY A 280 -6.71 1.47 -5.78
CA GLY A 280 -5.51 1.83 -6.50
C GLY A 280 -4.50 0.70 -6.58
N PHE A 281 -3.51 0.87 -7.44
CA PHE A 281 -2.41 -0.09 -7.55
C PHE A 281 -1.06 0.60 -7.67
N GLN A 282 -0.06 -0.01 -7.07
CA GLN A 282 1.34 0.27 -7.32
C GLN A 282 1.93 -0.83 -8.20
N MET A 283 2.71 -0.43 -9.20
CA MET A 283 3.54 -1.39 -9.94
C MET A 283 4.50 -2.09 -8.98
N LEU A 284 4.59 -3.42 -9.07
CA LEU A 284 5.47 -4.25 -8.23
C LEU A 284 6.94 -3.85 -8.33
N GLY A 285 7.32 -3.24 -9.42
CA GLY A 285 8.66 -2.78 -9.71
C GLY A 285 8.68 -1.95 -11.00
N THR A 286 9.88 -1.64 -11.48
CA THR A 286 10.08 -1.05 -12.80
C THR A 286 9.74 -2.04 -13.92
N SER A 287 9.62 -1.56 -15.15
CA SER A 287 9.29 -2.36 -16.34
C SER A 287 10.16 -3.62 -16.52
N GLY A 288 11.42 -3.59 -16.08
CA GLY A 288 12.29 -4.77 -16.10
C GLY A 288 11.85 -5.90 -15.14
N ARG A 289 11.00 -5.58 -14.15
CA ARG A 289 10.50 -6.56 -13.18
C ARG A 289 9.04 -6.96 -13.44
N ILE A 290 8.23 -6.03 -13.94
CA ILE A 290 6.78 -6.24 -14.09
C ILE A 290 6.40 -6.83 -15.45
N GLY A 291 7.34 -7.02 -16.37
CA GLY A 291 7.08 -7.42 -17.73
C GLY A 291 6.53 -6.28 -18.59
N ASN A 292 5.53 -6.57 -19.42
CA ASN A 292 4.96 -5.57 -20.31
C ASN A 292 4.15 -4.52 -19.55
N LEU A 293 4.56 -3.24 -19.62
CA LEU A 293 3.93 -2.14 -18.90
C LEU A 293 2.46 -1.94 -19.33
N ARG A 294 2.17 -2.02 -20.63
CA ARG A 294 0.80 -1.89 -21.14
C ARG A 294 -0.12 -2.95 -20.53
N LYS A 295 0.32 -4.20 -20.50
CA LYS A 295 -0.45 -5.30 -19.91
C LYS A 295 -0.65 -5.11 -18.39
N ALA A 296 0.38 -4.65 -17.67
CA ALA A 296 0.24 -4.32 -16.26
C ALA A 296 -0.80 -3.20 -16.02
N ILE A 297 -0.80 -2.15 -16.85
CA ILE A 297 -1.80 -1.08 -16.82
C ILE A 297 -3.21 -1.65 -17.06
N GLU A 298 -3.39 -2.46 -18.10
CA GLU A 298 -4.68 -3.09 -18.41
C GLU A 298 -5.18 -3.99 -17.26
N ASN A 299 -4.28 -4.74 -16.60
CA ASN A 299 -4.60 -5.50 -15.42
C ASN A 299 -5.10 -4.59 -14.27
N GLY A 300 -4.43 -3.48 -14.00
CA GLY A 300 -4.87 -2.52 -12.98
C GLY A 300 -6.25 -1.94 -13.30
N LEU A 301 -6.49 -1.55 -14.55
CA LEU A 301 -7.78 -1.04 -15.01
C LEU A 301 -8.89 -2.09 -14.88
N ALA A 302 -8.61 -3.35 -15.25
CA ALA A 302 -9.53 -4.47 -15.07
C ALA A 302 -9.82 -4.73 -13.57
N GLY A 303 -8.83 -4.55 -12.70
CA GLY A 303 -8.97 -4.61 -11.25
C GLY A 303 -9.75 -3.44 -10.62
N GLY A 304 -10.21 -2.47 -11.43
CA GLY A 304 -11.03 -1.35 -10.94
C GLY A 304 -10.22 -0.15 -10.46
N ALA A 305 -8.97 0.00 -10.88
CA ALA A 305 -8.11 1.10 -10.46
C ALA A 305 -8.74 2.48 -10.69
N SER A 306 -8.73 3.34 -9.68
CA SER A 306 -8.93 4.79 -9.83
C SER A 306 -7.60 5.52 -10.01
N TYR A 307 -6.51 4.93 -9.54
CA TYR A 307 -5.17 5.45 -9.75
C TYR A 307 -4.13 4.33 -9.91
N LEU A 308 -3.05 4.65 -10.58
CA LEU A 308 -1.89 3.76 -10.77
C LEU A 308 -0.62 4.49 -10.36
N GLU A 309 0.18 3.88 -9.52
CA GLU A 309 1.52 4.35 -9.19
C GLU A 309 2.55 3.66 -10.08
N ILE A 310 3.24 4.46 -10.88
CA ILE A 310 4.25 4.00 -11.83
C ILE A 310 5.60 4.61 -11.42
N TYR A 311 6.65 3.79 -11.45
CA TYR A 311 7.98 4.25 -11.09
C TYR A 311 8.47 5.36 -12.02
N GLN A 312 9.06 6.41 -11.46
CA GLN A 312 9.59 7.57 -12.17
C GLN A 312 10.53 7.17 -13.31
N SER A 313 11.35 6.13 -13.09
CA SER A 313 12.25 5.60 -14.13
C SER A 313 11.52 5.07 -15.37
N ASP A 314 10.26 4.66 -15.26
CA ASP A 314 9.45 4.24 -16.40
C ASP A 314 8.66 5.42 -16.97
N LEU A 315 8.21 6.36 -16.14
CA LEU A 315 7.52 7.58 -16.56
C LEU A 315 8.37 8.47 -17.49
N ILE A 316 9.70 8.45 -17.31
CA ILE A 316 10.62 9.25 -18.16
C ILE A 316 10.99 8.58 -19.48
N LYS A 317 10.64 7.30 -19.70
CA LYS A 317 11.00 6.59 -20.94
C LYS A 317 10.10 6.99 -22.10
N PRO A 318 10.63 7.54 -23.21
CA PRO A 318 9.82 7.91 -24.36
C PRO A 318 9.02 6.73 -24.93
N SER A 319 9.58 5.51 -24.87
CA SER A 319 8.93 4.29 -25.37
C SER A 319 7.64 3.92 -24.62
N PHE A 320 7.44 4.40 -23.39
CA PHE A 320 6.25 4.10 -22.57
C PHE A 320 5.23 5.24 -22.59
N ARG A 321 5.54 6.36 -23.22
CA ARG A 321 4.68 7.55 -23.21
C ARG A 321 3.25 7.23 -23.66
N GLY A 322 3.09 6.50 -24.74
CA GLY A 322 1.77 6.11 -25.26
C GLY A 322 0.96 5.24 -24.30
N ASP A 323 1.63 4.33 -23.57
CA ASP A 323 0.99 3.49 -22.57
C ASP A 323 0.57 4.28 -21.32
N ILE A 324 1.39 5.23 -20.90
CA ILE A 324 1.11 6.09 -19.73
C ILE A 324 -0.04 7.06 -20.05
N GLU A 325 -0.04 7.68 -21.23
CA GLU A 325 -1.14 8.53 -21.68
C GLU A 325 -2.46 7.75 -21.83
N TYR A 326 -2.39 6.51 -22.30
CA TYR A 326 -3.54 5.61 -22.32
C TYR A 326 -4.04 5.35 -20.89
N ALA A 327 -3.16 5.02 -19.95
CA ALA A 327 -3.55 4.83 -18.56
C ALA A 327 -4.25 6.08 -18.00
N ALA A 328 -3.66 7.26 -18.21
CA ALA A 328 -4.22 8.51 -17.75
C ALA A 328 -5.62 8.78 -18.29
N ARG A 329 -5.85 8.54 -19.59
CA ARG A 329 -7.19 8.67 -20.21
C ARG A 329 -8.19 7.67 -19.63
N GLN A 330 -7.80 6.40 -19.52
CA GLN A 330 -8.70 5.36 -18.99
C GLN A 330 -9.07 5.58 -17.53
N LEU A 331 -8.15 6.12 -16.72
CA LEU A 331 -8.38 6.40 -15.30
C LEU A 331 -9.39 7.56 -15.08
N GLN A 332 -9.66 8.40 -16.07
CA GLN A 332 -10.73 9.41 -16.01
C GLN A 332 -12.13 8.80 -16.20
N ILE A 333 -12.24 7.61 -16.76
CA ILE A 333 -13.51 6.90 -16.93
C ILE A 333 -13.80 6.17 -15.62
N PRO A 334 -15.00 6.28 -15.03
CA PRO A 334 -15.37 5.51 -13.84
C PRO A 334 -15.14 4.01 -14.03
N PRO A 335 -14.66 3.27 -13.00
CA PRO A 335 -14.32 1.87 -13.14
C PRO A 335 -15.43 0.98 -13.70
N ASP A 336 -16.69 1.23 -13.35
CA ASP A 336 -17.88 0.51 -13.79
C ASP A 336 -18.25 0.77 -15.26
N GLN A 337 -17.81 1.89 -15.83
CA GLN A 337 -18.08 2.30 -17.21
C GLN A 337 -16.95 1.91 -18.18
N ARG A 338 -15.84 1.36 -17.68
CA ARG A 338 -14.72 0.96 -18.56
C ARG A 338 -15.01 -0.33 -19.31
N GLN A 339 -14.78 -0.31 -20.60
CA GLN A 339 -14.78 -1.51 -21.44
C GLN A 339 -13.43 -2.24 -21.30
N VAL A 340 -13.17 -2.85 -20.14
CA VAL A 340 -11.97 -3.64 -19.91
C VAL A 340 -12.39 -5.08 -19.62
N SER A 341 -12.09 -5.98 -20.54
CA SER A 341 -12.31 -7.41 -20.37
C SER A 341 -11.12 -8.05 -19.65
N PHE A 342 -11.39 -8.94 -18.69
CA PHE A 342 -10.38 -9.89 -18.27
C PHE A 342 -10.10 -10.82 -19.46
N SER A 343 -8.97 -10.66 -20.12
CA SER A 343 -8.50 -11.71 -21.04
C SER A 343 -8.24 -12.94 -20.19
N PRO A 344 -8.93 -14.07 -20.42
CA PRO A 344 -8.59 -15.31 -19.76
C PRO A 344 -7.18 -15.68 -20.20
N GLY A 345 -6.20 -15.37 -19.36
CA GLY A 345 -4.83 -15.76 -19.59
C GLY A 345 -4.77 -17.28 -19.57
N THR A 346 -4.33 -17.88 -20.67
CA THR A 346 -3.99 -19.31 -20.78
C THR A 346 -2.70 -19.63 -19.99
N SER A 347 -2.32 -18.81 -19.05
CA SER A 347 -1.17 -19.05 -18.18
C SER A 347 -1.54 -20.12 -17.16
N ARG A 348 -0.99 -21.32 -17.34
CA ARG A 348 -0.89 -22.32 -16.27
C ARG A 348 -0.07 -21.67 -15.14
N TYR A 349 -0.75 -21.22 -14.09
CA TYR A 349 -0.08 -20.81 -12.86
C TYR A 349 0.72 -22.02 -12.34
N VAL A 350 2.02 -21.95 -12.53
CA VAL A 350 2.98 -22.78 -11.79
C VAL A 350 3.38 -21.91 -10.59
N PRO A 351 2.98 -22.26 -9.35
CA PRO A 351 3.46 -21.52 -8.20
C PRO A 351 4.99 -21.57 -8.22
N PRO A 352 5.68 -20.43 -8.10
CA PRO A 352 7.13 -20.43 -8.01
C PRO A 352 7.52 -21.28 -6.83
N ARG A 353 8.38 -22.28 -7.05
CA ARG A 353 8.95 -23.10 -5.98
C ARG A 353 9.73 -22.14 -5.07
N GLY A 354 9.26 -21.96 -3.83
CA GLY A 354 10.05 -21.37 -2.76
C GLY A 354 10.35 -19.87 -2.87
N HIS A 355 9.55 -19.06 -3.56
CA HIS A 355 9.67 -17.62 -3.47
C HIS A 355 9.03 -17.13 -2.16
N THR A 356 9.84 -17.12 -1.10
CA THR A 356 9.87 -15.94 -0.23
C THR A 356 10.02 -14.74 -1.14
N GLU A 357 9.12 -13.76 -1.07
CA GLU A 357 9.26 -12.50 -1.83
C GLU A 357 10.66 -11.93 -1.52
N GLU A 358 11.62 -12.17 -2.42
CA GLU A 358 12.95 -11.59 -2.30
C GLU A 358 12.82 -10.11 -2.63
N PHE A 359 12.71 -9.31 -1.60
CA PHE A 359 13.07 -7.90 -1.71
C PHE A 359 14.55 -7.82 -2.14
N PRO A 360 14.93 -6.85 -2.96
CA PRO A 360 16.32 -6.72 -3.40
C PRO A 360 17.24 -6.70 -2.18
N ARG A 361 18.27 -7.55 -2.19
CA ARG A 361 19.26 -7.71 -1.11
C ARG A 361 20.01 -6.40 -0.78
N ARG A 362 19.83 -5.35 -1.58
CA ARG A 362 20.36 -3.99 -1.34
C ARG A 362 19.38 -2.96 -1.87
N PHE A 363 19.09 -1.95 -1.08
CA PHE A 363 18.49 -0.72 -1.58
C PHE A 363 19.58 0.09 -2.30
N PRO A 364 19.33 0.70 -3.48
CA PRO A 364 20.26 1.64 -4.09
C PRO A 364 20.49 2.79 -3.09
N GLY A 365 21.74 3.00 -2.69
CA GLY A 365 22.12 4.10 -1.78
C GLY A 365 22.85 3.70 -0.49
N GLU A 366 23.04 2.42 -0.18
CA GLU A 366 23.89 2.05 0.96
C GLU A 366 25.39 2.24 0.62
N PRO A 367 26.17 2.98 1.44
CA PRO A 367 27.61 3.16 1.22
C PRO A 367 28.33 1.81 1.36
N ARG A 368 29.24 1.52 0.43
CA ARG A 368 30.11 0.36 0.49
C ARG A 368 30.97 0.45 1.77
N ARG A 369 30.76 -0.43 2.73
CA ARG A 369 31.77 -0.67 3.78
C ARG A 369 33.01 -1.23 3.08
N ARG A 370 34.09 -0.45 3.07
CA ARG A 370 35.42 -0.94 2.69
C ARG A 370 35.78 -2.05 3.66
N ARG A 371 36.02 -3.26 3.14
CA ARG A 371 36.75 -4.29 3.90
C ARG A 371 38.18 -3.74 4.04
N GLY A 372 38.55 -3.37 5.26
CA GLY A 372 39.94 -3.20 5.61
C GLY A 372 40.60 -4.59 5.61
N PHE A 373 41.81 -4.61 5.09
CA PHE A 373 42.74 -5.75 5.19
C PHE A 373 43.08 -6.01 6.65
#